data_1d17d47f9e767894613e682f25795ad1
#
_entry.id   1d17d47f9e767894613e682f25795ad1
#
_cell.length_a   1.000
_cell.length_b   1.000
_cell.length_c   1.000
_cell.angle_alpha   90.00
_cell.angle_beta   90.00
_cell.angle_gamma   90.00
#
_symmetry.space_group_name_H-M   'P 1'
#
loop_
_entity.id
_entity.type
_entity.pdbx_description
1 polymer ?
#
loop_
_entity_poly.entity_id
_entity_poly.type
_entity_poly.pdbx_seq_one_letter_code
_entity_poly.pdbx_strand_id
1 'polypeptide(L)'
;MGVLPPLSKALIPPAFRELMTDTSSPIIDFYPEKYESDLNGKKNSWEAVVKIPFIDERRLLEALERRASGLTEEERMRNTHGKPHQFTYDITLRTKYPSSMPGFLPDLHDNHTRITTYELPSMIGREYVKTLPEGVRLGLDAMPGFPSLKTLPFTNQLRKAGVNVHGNASNDFSMVISLQTPPEQRPLEALADELIGKPTYTSWPYLFQGIIVGLSNATMSLEATLTANGVVVRRGAPLNGLHAFNRTRDNIAQRYYKRDAVVIKNANVLLHVRPLKGLRRLGNAAIVKQYDASAEALQYYPLELRVQSLRDEDARFLERPGMSVSQEYPDGTRVFFLGVPGFGCPA
;
A
#
# COMPACT_ATOMS: atom_id res chain seq x y z
N MET A 1 -19.67 5.05 -15.55
CA MET A 1 -20.84 4.28 -15.07
C MET A 1 -20.92 3.00 -15.88
N GLY A 2 -21.00 1.86 -15.20
CA GLY A 2 -21.24 0.57 -15.88
C GLY A 2 -22.73 0.32 -15.94
N VAL A 3 -23.22 -0.06 -17.10
CA VAL A 3 -24.59 -0.54 -17.27
C VAL A 3 -24.56 -2.05 -16.99
N LEU A 4 -25.36 -2.49 -16.00
CA LEU A 4 -25.43 -3.91 -15.66
C LEU A 4 -26.09 -4.70 -16.81
N PRO A 5 -25.49 -5.81 -17.24
CA PRO A 5 -26.11 -6.64 -18.26
C PRO A 5 -27.42 -7.28 -17.77
N PRO A 6 -28.39 -7.60 -18.65
CA PRO A 6 -29.67 -8.20 -18.28
C PRO A 6 -29.57 -9.52 -17.50
N LEU A 7 -28.44 -10.20 -17.59
CA LEU A 7 -28.14 -11.42 -16.82
C LEU A 7 -28.14 -11.22 -15.28
N SER A 8 -27.95 -9.99 -14.79
CA SER A 8 -27.95 -9.65 -13.36
C SER A 8 -29.33 -9.23 -12.84
N LYS A 9 -30.40 -9.71 -13.44
CA LYS A 9 -31.79 -9.32 -13.14
C LYS A 9 -32.18 -9.39 -11.65
N ALA A 10 -31.58 -10.31 -10.90
CA ALA A 10 -31.86 -10.45 -9.47
C ALA A 10 -31.41 -9.25 -8.62
N LEU A 11 -30.44 -8.47 -9.10
CA LEU A 11 -29.89 -7.29 -8.41
C LEU A 11 -30.60 -5.99 -8.81
N ILE A 12 -31.49 -6.05 -9.80
CA ILE A 12 -32.17 -4.88 -10.34
C ILE A 12 -33.51 -4.70 -9.63
N PRO A 13 -33.81 -3.50 -9.09
CA PRO A 13 -35.12 -3.20 -8.56
C PRO A 13 -36.21 -3.56 -9.55
N PRO A 14 -37.31 -4.23 -9.13
CA PRO A 14 -38.40 -4.62 -10.04
C PRO A 14 -38.95 -3.45 -10.88
N ALA A 15 -39.02 -2.25 -10.29
CA ALA A 15 -39.45 -1.03 -10.99
C ALA A 15 -38.60 -0.68 -12.22
N PHE A 16 -37.33 -1.02 -12.23
CA PHE A 16 -36.39 -0.72 -13.32
C PHE A 16 -36.13 -1.90 -14.24
N ARG A 17 -36.57 -3.10 -13.86
CA ARG A 17 -36.31 -4.33 -14.66
C ARG A 17 -36.86 -4.24 -16.04
N GLU A 18 -38.09 -3.74 -16.20
CA GLU A 18 -38.77 -3.57 -17.48
C GLU A 18 -37.97 -2.60 -18.38
N LEU A 19 -37.37 -1.55 -17.84
CA LEU A 19 -36.58 -0.59 -18.62
C LEU A 19 -35.38 -1.26 -19.31
N MET A 20 -34.86 -2.34 -18.73
CA MET A 20 -33.70 -3.07 -19.26
C MET A 20 -34.03 -4.30 -20.08
N THR A 21 -35.31 -4.74 -20.09
CA THR A 21 -35.69 -6.02 -20.71
C THR A 21 -36.87 -5.93 -21.66
N ASP A 22 -37.68 -4.89 -21.56
CA ASP A 22 -38.82 -4.69 -22.47
C ASP A 22 -38.33 -4.06 -23.77
N THR A 23 -38.67 -4.68 -24.89
CA THR A 23 -38.36 -4.19 -26.25
C THR A 23 -38.96 -2.82 -26.55
N SER A 24 -40.04 -2.44 -25.88
CA SER A 24 -40.67 -1.12 -25.99
C SER A 24 -40.03 -0.04 -25.11
N SER A 25 -39.05 -0.40 -24.30
CA SER A 25 -38.39 0.54 -23.41
C SER A 25 -37.64 1.65 -24.18
N PRO A 26 -37.78 2.92 -23.76
CA PRO A 26 -37.11 4.05 -24.41
C PRO A 26 -35.57 3.99 -24.30
N ILE A 27 -35.03 3.09 -23.49
CA ILE A 27 -33.60 2.92 -23.23
C ILE A 27 -33.10 1.49 -23.45
N ILE A 28 -33.92 0.64 -24.15
CA ILE A 28 -33.52 -0.76 -24.36
C ILE A 28 -32.21 -0.91 -25.14
N ASP A 29 -31.92 0.04 -26.03
CA ASP A 29 -30.66 0.12 -26.78
C ASP A 29 -29.43 0.30 -25.90
N PHE A 30 -29.57 0.77 -24.66
CA PHE A 30 -28.46 0.87 -23.70
C PHE A 30 -28.08 -0.50 -23.09
N TYR A 31 -28.93 -1.52 -23.29
CA TYR A 31 -28.77 -2.84 -22.66
C TYR A 31 -28.72 -3.96 -23.72
N PRO A 32 -27.74 -3.96 -24.64
CA PRO A 32 -27.62 -4.97 -25.66
C PRO A 32 -27.37 -6.35 -25.06
N GLU A 33 -27.97 -7.38 -25.60
CA GLU A 33 -27.75 -8.77 -25.17
C GLU A 33 -26.35 -9.28 -25.54
N LYS A 34 -25.76 -8.75 -26.59
CA LYS A 34 -24.45 -9.11 -27.10
C LYS A 34 -23.59 -7.87 -27.29
N TYR A 35 -22.34 -7.99 -26.94
CA TYR A 35 -21.36 -6.94 -27.15
C TYR A 35 -20.38 -7.32 -28.24
N GLU A 36 -20.04 -6.37 -29.09
CA GLU A 36 -18.89 -6.50 -29.97
C GLU A 36 -17.63 -6.14 -29.22
N SER A 37 -16.59 -6.94 -29.35
CA SER A 37 -15.27 -6.65 -28.84
C SER A 37 -14.30 -6.43 -29.97
N ASP A 38 -13.48 -5.40 -29.86
CA ASP A 38 -12.44 -5.07 -30.83
C ASP A 38 -11.08 -5.16 -30.14
N LEU A 39 -10.23 -6.02 -30.63
CA LEU A 39 -8.87 -6.18 -30.11
C LEU A 39 -7.99 -4.95 -30.39
N ASN A 40 -8.41 -4.08 -31.33
CA ASN A 40 -7.68 -2.86 -31.69
C ASN A 40 -6.17 -3.12 -31.90
N GLY A 41 -5.84 -4.23 -32.59
CA GLY A 41 -4.47 -4.66 -32.85
C GLY A 41 -3.73 -5.27 -31.65
N LYS A 42 -4.39 -5.47 -30.51
CA LYS A 42 -3.81 -6.13 -29.34
C LYS A 42 -3.86 -7.66 -29.48
N LYS A 43 -2.97 -8.36 -28.73
CA LYS A 43 -2.84 -9.82 -28.80
C LYS A 43 -3.79 -10.55 -27.85
N ASN A 44 -4.12 -9.95 -26.72
CA ASN A 44 -4.85 -10.62 -25.66
C ASN A 44 -6.31 -10.16 -25.59
N SER A 45 -7.24 -11.10 -25.37
CA SER A 45 -8.67 -10.82 -25.29
C SER A 45 -9.06 -9.86 -24.16
N TRP A 46 -8.31 -9.84 -23.08
CA TRP A 46 -8.51 -8.91 -21.95
C TRP A 46 -8.09 -7.46 -22.25
N GLU A 47 -7.37 -7.24 -23.35
CA GLU A 47 -7.02 -5.90 -23.85
C GLU A 47 -8.04 -5.35 -24.86
N ALA A 48 -9.08 -6.14 -25.19
CA ALA A 48 -10.10 -5.75 -26.13
C ALA A 48 -10.95 -4.58 -25.63
N VAL A 49 -11.30 -3.70 -26.55
CA VAL A 49 -12.26 -2.63 -26.28
C VAL A 49 -13.65 -3.18 -26.59
N VAL A 50 -14.54 -3.14 -25.63
CA VAL A 50 -15.95 -3.52 -25.82
C VAL A 50 -16.71 -2.33 -26.40
N LYS A 51 -17.34 -2.53 -27.54
CA LYS A 51 -18.22 -1.54 -28.16
C LYS A 51 -19.57 -1.58 -27.46
N ILE A 52 -19.81 -0.62 -26.58
CA ILE A 52 -21.12 -0.41 -25.95
C ILE A 52 -21.81 0.77 -26.62
N PRO A 53 -23.14 0.81 -26.65
CA PRO A 53 -23.89 1.97 -27.15
C PRO A 53 -23.56 3.22 -26.36
N PHE A 54 -23.62 4.35 -27.02
CA PHE A 54 -23.52 5.63 -26.30
C PHE A 54 -24.77 5.79 -25.42
N ILE A 55 -24.53 6.02 -24.12
CA ILE A 55 -25.59 6.23 -23.14
C ILE A 55 -25.89 7.72 -23.06
N ASP A 56 -27.03 8.12 -23.59
CA ASP A 56 -27.56 9.45 -23.45
C ASP A 56 -28.07 9.64 -22.00
N GLU A 57 -27.38 10.45 -21.23
CA GLU A 57 -27.68 10.70 -19.81
C GLU A 57 -29.12 11.20 -19.62
N ARG A 58 -29.57 12.12 -20.47
CA ARG A 58 -30.90 12.69 -20.35
C ARG A 58 -31.99 11.65 -20.56
N ARG A 59 -31.89 10.84 -21.62
CA ARG A 59 -32.83 9.74 -21.85
C ARG A 59 -32.87 8.75 -20.70
N LEU A 60 -31.70 8.42 -20.17
CA LEU A 60 -31.59 7.49 -19.04
C LEU A 60 -32.27 8.06 -17.79
N LEU A 61 -31.97 9.28 -17.41
CA LEU A 61 -32.54 9.92 -16.21
C LEU A 61 -34.05 10.10 -16.35
N GLU A 62 -34.56 10.54 -17.49
CA GLU A 62 -36.01 10.68 -17.73
C GLU A 62 -36.74 9.31 -17.65
N ALA A 63 -36.13 8.25 -18.15
CA ALA A 63 -36.71 6.90 -18.07
C ALA A 63 -36.74 6.37 -16.63
N LEU A 64 -35.67 6.61 -15.85
CA LEU A 64 -35.58 6.23 -14.43
C LEU A 64 -36.56 7.02 -13.58
N GLU A 65 -36.69 8.32 -13.80
CA GLU A 65 -37.57 9.20 -13.03
C GLU A 65 -39.04 8.77 -13.18
N ARG A 66 -39.48 8.40 -14.37
CA ARG A 66 -40.85 7.90 -14.62
C ARG A 66 -41.18 6.63 -13.82
N ARG A 67 -40.17 5.85 -13.44
CA ARG A 67 -40.33 4.59 -12.68
C ARG A 67 -39.96 4.69 -11.24
N ALA A 68 -39.44 5.85 -10.79
CA ALA A 68 -38.93 6.05 -9.41
C ALA A 68 -40.02 5.88 -8.34
N SER A 69 -41.29 6.14 -8.68
CA SER A 69 -42.43 5.93 -7.77
C SER A 69 -42.64 4.45 -7.40
N GLY A 70 -42.18 3.52 -8.23
CA GLY A 70 -42.27 2.07 -7.99
C GLY A 70 -41.17 1.52 -7.09
N LEU A 71 -40.20 2.32 -6.68
CA LEU A 71 -39.15 1.90 -5.76
C LEU A 71 -39.67 1.79 -4.33
N THR A 72 -39.23 0.74 -3.62
CA THR A 72 -39.41 0.64 -2.18
C THR A 72 -38.57 1.71 -1.45
N GLU A 73 -38.88 1.97 -0.18
CA GLU A 73 -38.12 2.94 0.62
C GLU A 73 -36.64 2.54 0.73
N GLU A 74 -36.37 1.24 0.92
CA GLU A 74 -35.03 0.70 0.98
C GLU A 74 -34.26 0.89 -0.34
N GLU A 75 -34.93 0.67 -1.47
CA GLU A 75 -34.34 0.89 -2.80
C GLU A 75 -34.08 2.37 -3.07
N ARG A 76 -34.96 3.27 -2.62
CA ARG A 76 -34.74 4.72 -2.70
C ARG A 76 -33.53 5.15 -1.87
N MET A 77 -33.42 4.65 -0.63
CA MET A 77 -32.24 4.93 0.21
C MET A 77 -30.95 4.46 -0.44
N ARG A 78 -30.93 3.29 -1.04
CA ARG A 78 -29.75 2.78 -1.78
C ARG A 78 -29.41 3.62 -3.01
N ASN A 79 -30.40 4.24 -3.62
CA ASN A 79 -30.22 5.05 -4.83
C ASN A 79 -29.96 6.54 -4.54
N THR A 80 -29.95 6.95 -3.28
CA THR A 80 -29.57 8.30 -2.88
C THR A 80 -28.06 8.38 -2.63
N HIS A 81 -27.46 9.51 -2.97
CA HIS A 81 -26.07 9.77 -2.59
C HIS A 81 -25.95 9.82 -1.09
N GLY A 82 -25.17 8.93 -0.51
CA GLY A 82 -24.81 8.99 0.89
C GLY A 82 -24.00 10.24 1.22
N LYS A 83 -24.05 10.66 2.47
CA LYS A 83 -23.14 11.71 2.93
C LYS A 83 -21.71 11.15 2.96
N PRO A 84 -20.71 11.91 2.51
CA PRO A 84 -19.34 11.50 2.64
C PRO A 84 -18.95 11.38 4.12
N HIS A 85 -18.16 10.36 4.42
CA HIS A 85 -17.70 10.10 5.77
C HIS A 85 -16.17 10.17 5.83
N GLN A 86 -15.66 10.73 6.92
CA GLN A 86 -14.27 10.67 7.27
C GLN A 86 -14.06 9.55 8.29
N PHE A 87 -13.14 8.66 8.02
CA PHE A 87 -12.78 7.56 8.89
C PHE A 87 -11.41 7.84 9.53
N THR A 88 -11.38 7.89 10.85
CA THR A 88 -10.13 8.08 11.61
C THR A 88 -9.87 6.86 12.46
N TYR A 89 -8.68 6.29 12.36
CA TYR A 89 -8.26 5.16 13.18
C TYR A 89 -8.13 5.55 14.64
N ASP A 90 -8.72 4.74 15.52
CA ASP A 90 -8.64 4.89 16.97
C ASP A 90 -8.55 3.50 17.61
N ILE A 91 -7.36 3.13 18.07
CA ILE A 91 -7.09 1.81 18.65
C ILE A 91 -7.91 1.53 19.91
N THR A 92 -8.38 2.57 20.59
CA THR A 92 -9.16 2.43 21.82
C THR A 92 -10.62 2.10 21.55
N LEU A 93 -11.11 2.38 20.34
CA LEU A 93 -12.47 2.08 19.94
C LEU A 93 -12.62 0.62 19.53
N ARG A 94 -13.64 -0.03 20.13
CA ARG A 94 -14.14 -1.33 19.71
C ARG A 94 -15.63 -1.21 19.53
N THR A 95 -16.03 -0.62 18.44
CA THR A 95 -17.45 -0.39 18.15
C THR A 95 -17.90 -1.25 16.98
N LYS A 96 -19.12 -1.72 17.03
CA LYS A 96 -19.77 -2.33 15.88
C LYS A 96 -20.11 -1.22 14.88
N TYR A 97 -19.70 -1.37 13.65
CA TYR A 97 -20.14 -0.53 12.56
C TYR A 97 -21.27 -1.23 11.81
N PRO A 98 -22.51 -0.73 11.90
CA PRO A 98 -23.62 -1.31 11.18
C PRO A 98 -23.44 -1.13 9.68
N SER A 99 -23.79 -2.15 8.92
CA SER A 99 -23.78 -2.08 7.47
C SER A 99 -24.75 -0.99 6.99
N SER A 100 -24.27 -0.19 6.02
CA SER A 100 -25.15 0.75 5.29
C SER A 100 -26.07 0.03 4.28
N MET A 101 -25.83 -1.25 4.04
CA MET A 101 -26.62 -2.11 3.15
C MET A 101 -26.96 -3.43 3.85
N PRO A 102 -27.89 -3.41 4.83
CA PRO A 102 -28.30 -4.61 5.56
C PRO A 102 -28.81 -5.68 4.59
N GLY A 103 -28.47 -6.93 4.86
CA GLY A 103 -28.83 -8.06 4.00
C GLY A 103 -27.92 -8.26 2.77
N PHE A 104 -27.09 -7.27 2.42
CA PHE A 104 -26.13 -7.38 1.33
C PHE A 104 -24.67 -7.44 1.85
N LEU A 105 -24.32 -6.55 2.76
CA LEU A 105 -23.01 -6.55 3.43
C LEU A 105 -23.21 -6.82 4.92
N PRO A 106 -22.35 -7.63 5.56
CA PRO A 106 -22.39 -7.84 6.99
C PRO A 106 -21.94 -6.58 7.74
N ASP A 107 -22.38 -6.49 8.99
CA ASP A 107 -21.83 -5.50 9.91
C ASP A 107 -20.36 -5.78 10.19
N LEU A 108 -19.57 -4.73 10.39
CA LEU A 108 -18.20 -4.85 10.86
C LEU A 108 -18.17 -4.90 12.38
N HIS A 109 -17.63 -5.97 12.94
CA HIS A 109 -17.36 -6.11 14.36
C HIS A 109 -15.94 -5.67 14.70
N ASP A 110 -15.72 -5.23 15.92
CA ASP A 110 -14.40 -4.78 16.42
C ASP A 110 -13.73 -3.71 15.54
N ASN A 111 -14.52 -2.76 15.13
CA ASN A 111 -14.08 -1.66 14.32
C ASN A 111 -13.32 -0.61 15.15
N HIS A 112 -12.06 -0.39 14.85
CA HIS A 112 -11.21 0.65 15.45
C HIS A 112 -11.31 1.98 14.70
N THR A 113 -12.47 2.30 14.15
CA THR A 113 -12.63 3.47 13.30
C THR A 113 -13.69 4.41 13.85
N ARG A 114 -13.30 5.65 14.09
CA ARG A 114 -14.23 6.74 14.37
C ARG A 114 -14.73 7.29 13.04
N ILE A 115 -16.04 7.39 12.92
CA ILE A 115 -16.71 7.88 11.72
C ILE A 115 -17.30 9.24 12.01
N THR A 116 -16.99 10.20 11.18
CA THR A 116 -17.56 11.54 11.23
C THR A 116 -18.08 11.93 9.85
N THR A 117 -19.14 12.72 9.80
CA THR A 117 -19.59 13.29 8.52
C THR A 117 -18.53 14.26 8.02
N TYR A 118 -18.21 14.18 6.73
CA TYR A 118 -17.25 15.07 6.09
C TYR A 118 -17.96 15.87 4.99
N GLU A 119 -17.77 17.18 5.00
CA GLU A 119 -18.25 18.02 3.93
C GLU A 119 -17.17 18.13 2.85
N LEU A 120 -17.50 17.66 1.65
CA LEU A 120 -16.59 17.81 0.51
C LEU A 120 -16.42 19.29 0.20
N PRO A 121 -15.16 19.76 0.05
CA PRO A 121 -14.92 21.11 -0.37
C PRO A 121 -15.51 21.32 -1.77
N SER A 122 -16.18 22.46 -1.96
CA SER A 122 -16.68 22.83 -3.29
C SER A 122 -15.52 22.97 -4.27
N MET A 123 -15.62 22.25 -5.40
CA MET A 123 -14.64 22.35 -6.50
C MET A 123 -15.06 23.45 -7.51
N ILE A 124 -16.22 24.05 -7.36
CA ILE A 124 -16.72 25.11 -8.26
C ILE A 124 -15.87 26.35 -8.06
N GLY A 125 -15.26 26.86 -9.14
CA GLY A 125 -14.44 28.06 -9.13
C GLY A 125 -13.05 27.91 -8.55
N ARG A 126 -12.60 26.69 -8.20
CA ARG A 126 -11.20 26.46 -7.83
C ARG A 126 -10.35 26.36 -9.09
N GLU A 127 -9.53 27.36 -9.31
CA GLU A 127 -8.46 27.25 -10.27
C GLU A 127 -7.42 26.23 -9.77
N TYR A 128 -6.89 25.43 -10.69
CA TYR A 128 -5.76 24.55 -10.37
C TYR A 128 -4.53 25.43 -10.13
N VAL A 129 -4.24 25.67 -8.86
CA VAL A 129 -3.06 26.42 -8.45
C VAL A 129 -1.89 25.47 -8.32
N LYS A 130 -0.78 25.76 -8.98
CA LYS A 130 0.48 24.99 -8.90
C LYS A 130 1.19 25.23 -7.56
N THR A 131 0.53 24.87 -6.47
CA THR A 131 1.03 25.02 -5.10
C THR A 131 1.23 23.65 -4.47
N LEU A 132 1.82 23.63 -3.29
CA LEU A 132 1.85 22.42 -2.46
C LEU A 132 0.42 21.97 -2.15
N PRO A 133 0.17 20.64 -2.06
CA PRO A 133 -1.10 20.12 -1.60
C PRO A 133 -1.52 20.75 -0.27
N GLU A 134 -2.83 20.94 -0.09
CA GLU A 134 -3.36 21.51 1.15
C GLU A 134 -2.94 20.65 2.37
N GLY A 135 -2.50 21.29 3.43
CA GLY A 135 -2.04 20.64 4.65
C GLY A 135 -0.57 20.25 4.68
N VAL A 136 0.18 20.41 3.58
CA VAL A 136 1.63 20.19 3.57
C VAL A 136 2.34 21.43 4.12
N ARG A 137 3.10 21.25 5.17
CA ARG A 137 3.93 22.31 5.76
C ARG A 137 5.36 22.17 5.27
N LEU A 138 5.87 23.23 4.65
CA LEU A 138 7.27 23.28 4.19
C LEU A 138 8.24 23.00 5.35
N GLY A 139 9.19 22.12 5.11
CA GLY A 139 10.20 21.72 6.10
C GLY A 139 9.72 20.78 7.19
N LEU A 140 8.42 20.51 7.30
CA LEU A 140 7.84 19.65 8.33
C LEU A 140 7.23 18.36 7.79
N ASP A 141 6.51 18.45 6.69
CA ASP A 141 5.78 17.32 6.12
C ASP A 141 6.33 16.98 4.74
N ALA A 142 6.73 15.73 4.54
CA ALA A 142 7.14 15.26 3.24
C ALA A 142 5.93 15.02 2.33
N MET A 143 4.91 14.34 2.85
CA MET A 143 3.61 14.14 2.19
C MET A 143 2.52 13.97 3.25
N PRO A 144 1.31 14.54 3.05
CA PRO A 144 0.18 14.30 3.95
C PRO A 144 -0.21 12.82 3.92
N GLY A 145 -0.44 12.23 5.08
CA GLY A 145 -0.94 10.85 5.22
C GLY A 145 0.09 9.75 4.97
N PHE A 146 1.31 10.07 4.56
CA PHE A 146 2.39 9.10 4.42
C PHE A 146 3.32 9.09 5.65
N PRO A 147 4.03 7.98 5.91
CA PRO A 147 5.08 7.95 6.93
C PRO A 147 6.06 9.09 6.65
N SER A 148 6.14 10.02 7.57
CA SER A 148 6.95 11.22 7.36
C SER A 148 8.42 10.93 7.67
N LEU A 149 9.32 11.66 6.99
CA LEU A 149 10.72 11.74 7.32
C LEU A 149 10.97 12.66 8.55
N LYS A 150 10.05 12.67 9.51
CA LYS A 150 10.08 13.59 10.66
C LYS A 150 11.38 13.57 11.45
N THR A 151 12.07 12.44 11.42
CA THR A 151 13.36 12.28 12.12
C THR A 151 14.56 12.74 11.30
N LEU A 152 14.34 13.03 10.01
CA LEU A 152 15.40 13.46 9.10
C LEU A 152 15.21 14.93 8.72
N PRO A 153 16.24 15.77 8.84
CA PRO A 153 16.16 17.15 8.37
C PRO A 153 16.04 17.18 6.85
N PHE A 154 15.02 17.85 6.37
CA PHE A 154 14.78 18.03 4.93
C PHE A 154 14.21 19.40 4.62
N THR A 155 14.33 19.80 3.36
CA THR A 155 13.61 20.93 2.76
C THR A 155 12.78 20.43 1.59
N ASN A 156 11.65 21.08 1.33
CA ASN A 156 10.83 20.77 0.17
C ASN A 156 10.54 22.04 -0.61
N GLN A 157 10.40 21.90 -1.93
CA GLN A 157 10.08 22.99 -2.83
C GLN A 157 9.36 22.47 -4.08
N LEU A 158 8.52 23.32 -4.67
CA LEU A 158 7.92 23.03 -5.97
C LEU A 158 8.88 23.40 -7.09
N ARG A 159 9.18 22.47 -7.97
CA ARG A 159 9.93 22.71 -9.21
C ARG A 159 9.64 21.66 -10.26
N LYS A 160 9.93 21.95 -11.52
CA LYS A 160 9.90 20.96 -12.58
C LYS A 160 11.01 19.94 -12.35
N ALA A 161 10.66 18.70 -12.06
CA ALA A 161 11.61 17.65 -11.72
C ALA A 161 11.60 16.46 -12.69
N GLY A 162 10.61 16.37 -13.58
CA GLY A 162 10.50 15.26 -14.53
C GLY A 162 10.33 13.90 -13.83
N VAL A 163 9.60 13.87 -12.72
CA VAL A 163 9.36 12.64 -11.95
C VAL A 163 8.58 11.65 -12.80
N ASN A 164 9.03 10.42 -12.82
CA ASN A 164 8.36 9.36 -13.57
C ASN A 164 7.21 8.79 -12.76
N VAL A 165 5.98 9.04 -13.21
CA VAL A 165 4.76 8.50 -12.62
C VAL A 165 4.22 7.44 -13.57
N HIS A 166 4.18 6.18 -13.14
CA HIS A 166 3.71 5.04 -13.95
C HIS A 166 4.32 4.96 -15.35
N GLY A 167 5.64 5.22 -15.47
CA GLY A 167 6.34 5.16 -16.76
C GLY A 167 6.34 6.48 -17.55
N ASN A 168 5.56 7.47 -17.14
CA ASN A 168 5.48 8.77 -17.81
C ASN A 168 6.18 9.85 -16.99
N ALA A 169 7.06 10.63 -17.64
CA ALA A 169 7.69 11.76 -16.99
C ALA A 169 6.68 12.89 -16.76
N SER A 170 6.68 13.42 -15.56
CA SER A 170 5.87 14.61 -15.23
C SER A 170 6.40 15.83 -16.00
N ASN A 171 5.53 16.46 -16.75
CA ASN A 171 5.83 17.72 -17.47
C ASN A 171 5.58 18.96 -16.59
N ASP A 172 5.02 18.78 -15.41
CA ASP A 172 4.60 19.83 -14.52
C ASP A 172 5.44 19.89 -13.22
N PHE A 173 5.01 20.74 -12.30
CA PHE A 173 5.67 20.90 -11.01
C PHE A 173 5.46 19.66 -10.12
N SER A 174 6.54 19.28 -9.46
CA SER A 174 6.54 18.23 -8.45
C SER A 174 7.11 18.78 -7.15
N MET A 175 6.65 18.25 -6.02
CA MET A 175 7.28 18.54 -4.74
C MET A 175 8.62 17.79 -4.66
N VAL A 176 9.71 18.53 -4.66
CA VAL A 176 11.06 17.98 -4.54
C VAL A 176 11.53 18.09 -3.11
N ILE A 177 11.90 16.96 -2.52
CA ILE A 177 12.40 16.85 -1.15
C ILE A 177 13.92 16.75 -1.21
N SER A 178 14.61 17.67 -0.54
CA SER A 178 16.07 17.63 -0.41
C SER A 178 16.44 17.29 1.02
N LEU A 179 17.13 16.18 1.22
CA LEU A 179 17.66 15.80 2.51
C LEU A 179 18.79 16.74 2.91
N GLN A 180 18.79 17.19 4.16
CA GLN A 180 19.78 18.08 4.75
C GLN A 180 20.68 17.36 5.76
N THR A 181 20.66 16.04 5.78
CA THR A 181 21.47 15.23 6.68
C THR A 181 22.95 15.53 6.45
N PRO A 182 23.69 15.94 7.46
CA PRO A 182 25.14 16.10 7.34
C PRO A 182 25.79 14.75 7.00
N PRO A 183 26.94 14.75 6.30
CA PRO A 183 27.65 13.52 6.03
C PRO A 183 28.03 12.83 7.35
N GLU A 184 27.82 11.52 7.41
CA GLU A 184 28.21 10.73 8.56
C GLU A 184 29.74 10.75 8.70
N GLN A 185 30.20 11.14 9.88
CA GLN A 185 31.63 11.29 10.19
C GLN A 185 32.18 10.16 11.07
N ARG A 186 31.29 9.32 11.63
CA ARG A 186 31.73 8.21 12.47
C ARG A 186 32.41 7.12 11.61
N PRO A 187 33.40 6.41 12.18
CA PRO A 187 34.00 5.25 11.52
C PRO A 187 32.94 4.22 11.13
N LEU A 188 33.14 3.56 9.98
CA LEU A 188 32.18 2.57 9.47
C LEU A 188 32.01 1.39 10.44
N GLU A 189 33.07 1.05 11.15
CA GLU A 189 33.09 0.00 12.16
C GLU A 189 32.11 0.32 13.32
N ALA A 190 32.15 1.54 13.85
CA ALA A 190 31.25 1.97 14.92
C ALA A 190 29.77 1.98 14.45
N LEU A 191 29.54 2.35 13.20
CA LEU A 191 28.20 2.25 12.61
C LEU A 191 27.76 0.79 12.43
N ALA A 192 28.69 -0.09 12.05
CA ALA A 192 28.40 -1.50 11.88
C ALA A 192 28.01 -2.16 13.22
N ASP A 193 28.74 -1.89 14.28
CA ASP A 193 28.45 -2.40 15.62
C ASP A 193 27.06 -1.93 16.11
N GLU A 194 26.68 -0.71 15.75
CA GLU A 194 25.38 -0.16 16.13
C GLU A 194 24.24 -0.73 15.27
N LEU A 195 24.43 -0.89 13.96
CA LEU A 195 23.35 -1.05 12.99
C LEU A 195 23.15 -2.48 12.50
N ILE A 196 24.20 -3.26 12.39
CA ILE A 196 24.10 -4.64 11.89
C ILE A 196 23.21 -5.47 12.81
N GLY A 197 22.31 -6.25 12.20
CA GLY A 197 21.33 -7.07 12.92
C GLY A 197 20.07 -6.31 13.35
N LYS A 198 20.03 -4.99 13.19
CA LYS A 198 18.84 -4.21 13.56
C LYS A 198 17.85 -4.10 12.39
N PRO A 199 16.54 -4.08 12.68
CA PRO A 199 15.54 -3.80 11.69
C PRO A 199 15.63 -2.35 11.22
N THR A 200 15.25 -2.14 9.97
CA THR A 200 15.14 -0.82 9.35
C THR A 200 13.97 -0.80 8.38
N TYR A 201 13.49 0.40 8.08
CA TYR A 201 12.47 0.61 7.07
C TYR A 201 13.08 1.36 5.89
N THR A 202 12.82 0.87 4.68
CA THR A 202 13.41 1.34 3.44
C THR A 202 12.35 1.62 2.39
N SER A 203 12.75 2.12 1.23
CA SER A 203 11.88 2.39 0.09
C SER A 203 10.84 3.48 0.32
N TRP A 204 11.16 4.49 1.15
CA TRP A 204 10.29 5.64 1.30
C TRP A 204 9.77 6.15 -0.07
N PRO A 205 8.50 6.52 -0.24
CA PRO A 205 7.47 6.69 0.80
C PRO A 205 6.73 5.40 1.19
N TYR A 206 6.89 4.30 0.43
CA TYR A 206 6.28 3.00 0.71
C TYR A 206 7.25 2.16 1.54
N LEU A 207 7.17 2.28 2.85
CA LEU A 207 8.14 1.65 3.73
C LEU A 207 7.98 0.13 3.80
N PHE A 208 9.08 -0.55 3.53
CA PHE A 208 9.22 -2.00 3.71
C PHE A 208 10.21 -2.28 4.82
N GLN A 209 9.88 -3.23 5.67
CA GLN A 209 10.79 -3.66 6.72
C GLN A 209 11.88 -4.56 6.16
N GLY A 210 13.10 -4.38 6.65
CA GLY A 210 14.24 -5.22 6.36
C GLY A 210 15.17 -5.30 7.56
N ILE A 211 16.19 -6.12 7.45
CA ILE A 211 17.28 -6.23 8.44
C ILE A 211 18.60 -5.79 7.80
N ILE A 212 19.36 -5.01 8.53
CA ILE A 212 20.68 -4.55 8.10
C ILE A 212 21.67 -5.69 8.31
N VAL A 213 22.28 -6.13 7.21
CA VAL A 213 23.27 -7.22 7.21
C VAL A 213 24.68 -6.73 6.88
N GLY A 214 24.84 -5.48 6.52
CA GLY A 214 26.13 -4.89 6.24
C GLY A 214 26.05 -3.40 5.93
N LEU A 215 27.21 -2.79 5.83
CA LEU A 215 27.41 -1.39 5.43
C LEU A 215 28.60 -1.27 4.50
N SER A 216 28.56 -0.28 3.62
CA SER A 216 29.71 0.06 2.79
C SER A 216 29.86 1.56 2.63
N ASN A 217 31.09 1.99 2.45
CA ASN A 217 31.45 3.33 2.02
C ASN A 217 32.44 3.27 0.84
N ALA A 218 33.01 4.38 0.47
CA ALA A 218 33.98 4.45 -0.65
C ALA A 218 35.28 3.66 -0.41
N THR A 219 35.61 3.31 0.84
CA THR A 219 36.90 2.69 1.21
C THR A 219 36.77 1.22 1.57
N MET A 220 35.63 0.79 2.13
CA MET A 220 35.46 -0.59 2.60
C MET A 220 34.00 -1.01 2.66
N SER A 221 33.77 -2.31 2.79
CA SER A 221 32.49 -2.89 3.18
C SER A 221 32.64 -3.74 4.44
N LEU A 222 31.61 -3.74 5.26
CA LEU A 222 31.46 -4.58 6.44
C LEU A 222 30.19 -5.39 6.28
N GLU A 223 30.30 -6.70 6.24
CA GLU A 223 29.17 -7.61 6.08
C GLU A 223 29.10 -8.59 7.23
N ALA A 224 27.91 -8.80 7.74
CA ALA A 224 27.64 -9.78 8.76
C ALA A 224 27.33 -11.15 8.16
N THR A 225 27.97 -12.14 8.68
CA THR A 225 27.61 -13.54 8.46
C THR A 225 27.13 -14.12 9.80
N LEU A 226 25.90 -14.64 9.80
CA LEU A 226 25.39 -15.39 10.95
C LEU A 226 26.10 -16.76 10.97
N THR A 227 26.80 -17.01 12.07
CA THR A 227 27.39 -18.31 12.36
C THR A 227 26.67 -18.96 13.55
N ALA A 228 26.92 -20.26 13.77
CA ALA A 228 26.36 -20.95 14.94
C ALA A 228 26.75 -20.30 16.28
N ASN A 229 27.88 -19.55 16.30
CA ASN A 229 28.44 -18.90 17.48
C ASN A 229 28.13 -17.39 17.56
N GLY A 230 27.26 -16.87 16.68
CA GLY A 230 26.88 -15.46 16.66
C GLY A 230 27.14 -14.76 15.33
N VAL A 231 27.09 -13.42 15.35
CA VAL A 231 27.32 -12.58 14.18
C VAL A 231 28.82 -12.32 14.02
N VAL A 232 29.39 -12.70 12.88
CA VAL A 232 30.77 -12.38 12.52
C VAL A 232 30.75 -11.30 11.44
N VAL A 233 31.34 -10.16 11.71
CA VAL A 233 31.50 -9.09 10.74
C VAL A 233 32.77 -9.30 9.92
N ARG A 234 32.63 -9.39 8.60
CA ARG A 234 33.74 -9.50 7.65
C ARG A 234 33.99 -8.16 6.99
N ARG A 235 35.26 -7.77 6.94
CA ARG A 235 35.73 -6.60 6.21
C ARG A 235 36.08 -6.99 4.77
N GLY A 236 35.63 -6.20 3.80
CA GLY A 236 35.91 -6.40 2.39
C GLY A 236 36.15 -5.10 1.63
N ALA A 237 36.43 -5.23 0.36
CA ALA A 237 36.50 -4.09 -0.55
C ALA A 237 35.10 -3.45 -0.73
N PRO A 238 35.02 -2.14 -1.02
CA PRO A 238 33.74 -1.48 -1.23
C PRO A 238 33.01 -2.10 -2.43
N LEU A 239 31.88 -2.76 -2.23
CA LEU A 239 31.00 -3.29 -3.28
C LEU A 239 31.71 -3.76 -4.56
N ASN A 240 32.74 -4.61 -4.44
CA ASN A 240 33.62 -5.04 -5.55
C ASN A 240 34.47 -3.90 -6.17
N GLY A 241 34.79 -2.84 -5.42
CA GLY A 241 35.65 -1.74 -5.82
C GLY A 241 34.96 -0.37 -5.82
N LEU A 242 35.79 0.67 -5.77
CA LEU A 242 35.33 2.07 -5.68
C LEU A 242 34.39 2.47 -6.82
N HIS A 243 34.68 2.03 -8.05
CA HIS A 243 33.83 2.32 -9.19
C HIS A 243 32.44 1.70 -9.08
N ALA A 244 32.34 0.48 -8.58
CA ALA A 244 31.07 -0.20 -8.36
C ALA A 244 30.26 0.48 -7.25
N PHE A 245 30.93 0.89 -6.16
CA PHE A 245 30.31 1.67 -5.10
C PHE A 245 29.72 2.98 -5.63
N ASN A 246 30.51 3.79 -6.32
CA ASN A 246 30.06 5.07 -6.85
C ASN A 246 28.90 4.89 -7.84
N ARG A 247 28.99 3.91 -8.74
CA ARG A 247 27.91 3.60 -9.68
C ARG A 247 26.62 3.19 -8.97
N THR A 248 26.72 2.37 -7.95
CA THR A 248 25.54 1.94 -7.14
C THR A 248 24.91 3.12 -6.42
N ARG A 249 25.73 3.94 -5.76
CA ARG A 249 25.30 5.17 -5.08
C ARG A 249 24.56 6.12 -6.05
N ASP A 250 25.17 6.39 -7.20
CA ASP A 250 24.63 7.34 -8.18
C ASP A 250 23.33 6.81 -8.81
N ASN A 251 23.26 5.52 -9.09
CA ASN A 251 22.05 4.85 -9.58
C ASN A 251 20.90 4.93 -8.54
N ILE A 252 21.22 4.74 -7.26
CA ILE A 252 20.24 4.86 -6.18
C ILE A 252 19.74 6.31 -6.08
N ALA A 253 20.65 7.28 -6.04
CA ALA A 253 20.28 8.70 -5.97
C ALA A 253 19.44 9.14 -7.17
N GLN A 254 19.80 8.69 -8.39
CA GLN A 254 19.03 8.97 -9.60
C GLN A 254 17.65 8.30 -9.58
N ARG A 255 17.53 7.07 -9.08
CA ARG A 255 16.26 6.35 -8.96
C ARG A 255 15.31 7.09 -8.01
N TYR A 256 15.78 7.50 -6.82
CA TYR A 256 14.98 8.28 -5.88
C TYR A 256 14.56 9.62 -6.45
N TYR A 257 15.47 10.30 -7.14
CA TYR A 257 15.13 11.57 -7.79
C TYR A 257 14.05 11.40 -8.86
N LYS A 258 14.22 10.43 -9.77
CA LYS A 258 13.29 10.24 -10.91
C LYS A 258 11.94 9.66 -10.49
N ARG A 259 11.91 8.80 -9.48
CA ARG A 259 10.68 8.14 -9.04
C ARG A 259 9.92 8.93 -7.99
N ASP A 260 10.64 9.46 -7.01
CA ASP A 260 10.04 9.99 -5.77
C ASP A 260 10.32 11.49 -5.58
N ALA A 261 11.03 12.13 -6.50
CA ALA A 261 11.51 13.53 -6.38
C ALA A 261 12.33 13.78 -5.10
N VAL A 262 13.08 12.79 -4.64
CA VAL A 262 13.94 12.90 -3.45
C VAL A 262 15.38 13.13 -3.89
N VAL A 263 15.97 14.23 -3.44
CA VAL A 263 17.37 14.58 -3.67
C VAL A 263 18.20 14.13 -2.48
N ILE A 264 19.10 13.18 -2.72
CA ILE A 264 20.08 12.69 -1.76
C ILE A 264 21.42 13.30 -2.13
N LYS A 265 21.92 14.24 -1.31
CA LYS A 265 23.15 14.99 -1.66
C LYS A 265 24.42 14.21 -1.42
N ASN A 266 24.51 13.45 -0.33
CA ASN A 266 25.75 12.83 0.15
C ASN A 266 25.49 11.41 0.67
N ALA A 267 25.20 10.46 -0.20
CA ALA A 267 25.06 9.06 0.17
C ALA A 267 26.46 8.42 0.38
N ASN A 268 27.14 8.81 1.47
CA ASN A 268 28.48 8.34 1.76
C ASN A 268 28.52 6.92 2.32
N VAL A 269 27.43 6.48 2.93
CA VAL A 269 27.27 5.14 3.50
C VAL A 269 26.03 4.48 2.92
N LEU A 270 26.20 3.28 2.41
CA LEU A 270 25.11 2.42 1.94
C LEU A 270 24.89 1.28 2.94
N LEU A 271 23.63 1.12 3.33
CA LEU A 271 23.17 -0.02 4.11
C LEU A 271 22.90 -1.19 3.19
N HIS A 272 23.35 -2.36 3.55
CA HIS A 272 23.01 -3.64 2.91
C HIS A 272 21.84 -4.23 3.68
N VAL A 273 20.68 -4.32 3.04
CA VAL A 273 19.41 -4.68 3.70
C VAL A 273 18.81 -5.90 3.02
N ARG A 274 18.40 -6.86 3.82
CA ARG A 274 17.56 -7.99 3.41
C ARG A 274 16.11 -7.70 3.73
N PRO A 275 15.20 -7.74 2.74
CA PRO A 275 13.78 -7.45 2.96
C PRO A 275 13.12 -8.53 3.81
N LEU A 276 12.11 -8.13 4.56
CA LEU A 276 11.23 -9.04 5.29
C LEU A 276 10.43 -9.87 4.27
N LYS A 277 10.52 -11.20 4.39
CA LYS A 277 9.81 -12.15 3.53
C LYS A 277 8.47 -12.57 4.14
N GLY A 278 8.40 -12.66 5.47
CA GLY A 278 7.22 -13.10 6.18
C GLY A 278 7.52 -13.49 7.62
N LEU A 279 6.65 -14.29 8.19
CA LEU A 279 6.80 -14.86 9.53
C LEU A 279 7.07 -16.36 9.44
N ARG A 280 7.86 -16.87 10.35
CA ARG A 280 8.11 -18.30 10.52
C ARG A 280 7.79 -18.71 11.96
N ARG A 281 7.03 -19.79 12.09
CA ARG A 281 6.77 -20.43 13.38
C ARG A 281 7.92 -21.38 13.70
N LEU A 282 8.45 -21.27 14.90
CA LEU A 282 9.48 -22.16 15.45
C LEU A 282 8.82 -23.32 16.22
N GLY A 283 9.61 -24.36 16.51
CA GLY A 283 9.12 -25.55 17.24
C GLY A 283 8.59 -25.29 18.65
N ASN A 284 8.96 -24.17 19.28
CA ASN A 284 8.46 -23.69 20.56
C ASN A 284 7.26 -22.73 20.43
N ALA A 285 6.53 -22.78 19.32
CA ALA A 285 5.42 -21.90 18.98
C ALA A 285 5.76 -20.41 18.83
N ALA A 286 7.02 -19.99 18.99
CA ALA A 286 7.44 -18.63 18.70
C ALA A 286 7.21 -18.29 17.23
N ILE A 287 6.76 -17.08 16.97
CA ILE A 287 6.62 -16.52 15.63
C ILE A 287 7.69 -15.45 15.47
N VAL A 288 8.60 -15.67 14.54
CA VAL A 288 9.74 -14.77 14.27
C VAL A 288 9.71 -14.27 12.84
N LYS A 289 10.23 -13.08 12.63
CA LYS A 289 10.39 -12.50 11.30
C LYS A 289 11.42 -13.28 10.50
N GLN A 290 11.08 -13.58 9.26
CA GLN A 290 11.95 -14.23 8.31
C GLN A 290 12.36 -13.25 7.21
N TYR A 291 13.66 -13.01 7.07
CA TYR A 291 14.23 -12.16 6.05
C TYR A 291 14.72 -12.99 4.87
N ASP A 292 14.69 -12.42 3.68
CA ASP A 292 15.11 -13.14 2.48
C ASP A 292 16.64 -13.29 2.48
N ALA A 293 17.11 -14.54 2.49
CA ALA A 293 18.53 -14.89 2.52
C ALA A 293 19.15 -15.02 1.14
N SER A 294 18.36 -14.95 0.04
CA SER A 294 18.92 -15.06 -1.32
C SER A 294 19.88 -13.92 -1.65
N ALA A 295 20.87 -14.18 -2.47
CA ALA A 295 21.84 -13.16 -2.87
C ALA A 295 21.16 -12.03 -3.67
N GLU A 296 20.16 -12.38 -4.47
CA GLU A 296 19.42 -11.45 -5.33
C GLU A 296 18.51 -10.51 -4.54
N ALA A 297 18.10 -10.91 -3.34
CA ALA A 297 17.26 -10.10 -2.47
C ALA A 297 18.02 -9.01 -1.72
N LEU A 298 19.36 -9.02 -1.75
CA LEU A 298 20.18 -8.01 -1.11
C LEU A 298 19.99 -6.65 -1.78
N GLN A 299 19.60 -5.66 -1.01
CA GLN A 299 19.34 -4.32 -1.51
C GLN A 299 20.20 -3.29 -0.80
N TYR A 300 20.53 -2.21 -1.51
CA TYR A 300 21.36 -1.13 -0.99
C TYR A 300 20.54 0.13 -0.80
N TYR A 301 20.66 0.76 0.36
CA TYR A 301 19.96 1.99 0.70
C TYR A 301 20.88 3.02 1.32
N PRO A 302 20.71 4.31 1.03
CA PRO A 302 21.48 5.35 1.69
C PRO A 302 21.14 5.40 3.20
N LEU A 303 22.16 5.56 4.03
CA LEU A 303 21.99 5.72 5.47
C LEU A 303 21.07 6.90 5.80
N GLU A 304 21.13 7.95 5.00
CA GLU A 304 20.34 9.18 5.15
C GLU A 304 18.83 8.95 5.04
N LEU A 305 18.40 7.89 4.35
CA LEU A 305 16.99 7.51 4.21
C LEU A 305 16.55 6.43 5.22
N ARG A 306 17.36 6.14 6.21
CA ARG A 306 17.03 5.14 7.21
C ARG A 306 15.90 5.63 8.12
N VAL A 307 14.85 4.85 8.19
CA VAL A 307 13.79 5.01 9.18
C VAL A 307 13.93 3.92 10.23
N GLN A 308 14.05 4.32 11.50
CA GLN A 308 14.36 3.39 12.59
C GLN A 308 13.10 2.72 13.15
N SER A 309 12.01 3.47 13.25
CA SER A 309 10.76 2.98 13.80
C SER A 309 9.58 3.63 13.08
N LEU A 310 8.51 2.90 13.00
CA LEU A 310 7.20 3.42 12.60
C LEU A 310 6.36 3.66 13.86
N ARG A 311 5.39 4.56 13.75
CA ARG A 311 4.44 4.80 14.82
C ARG A 311 3.61 3.55 15.11
N ASP A 312 3.19 2.85 14.05
CA ASP A 312 2.38 1.65 14.11
C ASP A 312 3.09 0.54 13.32
N GLU A 313 3.36 -0.58 13.95
CA GLU A 313 3.88 -1.76 13.27
C GLU A 313 2.76 -2.45 12.49
N ASP A 314 3.12 -3.05 11.34
CA ASP A 314 2.19 -3.83 10.54
C ASP A 314 1.77 -5.10 11.31
N ALA A 315 0.49 -5.16 11.66
CA ALA A 315 -0.08 -6.27 12.43
C ALA A 315 0.14 -7.66 11.78
N ARG A 316 0.35 -7.69 10.46
CA ARG A 316 0.65 -8.92 9.74
C ARG A 316 2.03 -9.51 10.05
N PHE A 317 2.94 -8.70 10.60
CA PHE A 317 4.33 -9.08 10.85
C PHE A 317 4.75 -8.91 12.31
N LEU A 318 3.81 -9.07 13.23
CA LEU A 318 4.11 -9.05 14.66
C LEU A 318 4.76 -10.36 15.09
N GLU A 319 5.89 -10.24 15.77
CA GLU A 319 6.56 -11.37 16.40
C GLU A 319 5.84 -11.77 17.70
N ARG A 320 5.87 -13.04 18.02
CA ARG A 320 5.33 -13.58 19.28
C ARG A 320 6.40 -14.41 19.96
N PRO A 321 6.60 -14.23 21.27
CA PRO A 321 7.50 -15.08 22.02
C PRO A 321 7.03 -16.54 22.02
N GLY A 322 7.96 -17.46 22.21
CA GLY A 322 7.61 -18.88 22.37
C GLY A 322 6.74 -19.09 23.59
N MET A 323 5.73 -19.91 23.44
CA MET A 323 4.87 -20.39 24.52
C MET A 323 5.07 -21.89 24.67
N SER A 324 4.89 -22.41 25.88
CA SER A 324 4.81 -23.85 26.06
C SER A 324 3.53 -24.41 25.42
N VAL A 325 3.54 -25.69 25.03
CA VAL A 325 2.36 -26.30 24.42
C VAL A 325 1.15 -26.21 25.34
N SER A 326 1.32 -26.35 26.65
CA SER A 326 0.26 -26.18 27.64
C SER A 326 -0.28 -24.74 27.77
N GLN A 327 0.52 -23.74 27.44
CA GLN A 327 0.06 -22.35 27.42
C GLN A 327 -0.66 -22.02 26.10
N GLU A 328 -0.22 -22.62 25.01
CA GLU A 328 -0.86 -22.42 23.69
C GLU A 328 -2.20 -23.17 23.59
N TYR A 329 -2.27 -24.34 24.18
CA TYR A 329 -3.44 -25.21 24.23
C TYR A 329 -3.74 -25.59 25.69
N PRO A 330 -4.44 -24.74 26.43
CA PRO A 330 -4.87 -25.05 27.80
C PRO A 330 -5.74 -26.31 27.83
N ASP A 331 -5.76 -27.00 28.98
CA ASP A 331 -6.63 -28.14 29.18
C ASP A 331 -8.09 -27.83 28.84
N GLY A 332 -8.72 -28.67 28.06
CA GLY A 332 -10.08 -28.46 27.56
C GLY A 332 -10.18 -27.70 26.22
N THR A 333 -9.04 -27.35 25.61
CA THR A 333 -9.04 -26.83 24.24
C THR A 333 -9.49 -27.91 23.26
N ARG A 334 -10.51 -27.60 22.47
CA ARG A 334 -10.97 -28.55 21.43
C ARG A 334 -9.98 -28.55 20.28
N VAL A 335 -9.47 -29.75 19.99
CA VAL A 335 -8.53 -29.98 18.89
C VAL A 335 -9.04 -31.09 17.98
N PHE A 336 -8.47 -31.23 16.79
CA PHE A 336 -8.75 -32.36 15.92
C PHE A 336 -7.56 -33.28 15.89
N PHE A 337 -7.83 -34.57 16.06
CA PHE A 337 -6.80 -35.59 15.94
C PHE A 337 -6.43 -35.81 14.48
N LEU A 338 -5.13 -35.69 14.17
CA LEU A 338 -4.62 -35.86 12.81
C LEU A 338 -3.95 -37.23 12.56
N GLY A 339 -3.97 -38.12 13.53
CA GLY A 339 -3.39 -39.45 13.42
C GLY A 339 -4.37 -40.53 12.93
N VAL A 340 -3.83 -41.71 12.68
CA VAL A 340 -4.62 -42.88 12.29
C VAL A 340 -4.64 -43.88 13.47
N PRO A 341 -5.78 -44.47 13.85
CA PRO A 341 -7.14 -44.23 13.39
C PRO A 341 -7.77 -43.02 14.09
N GLY A 342 -8.62 -42.26 13.44
CA GLY A 342 -9.36 -41.18 14.07
C GLY A 342 -9.09 -39.79 13.47
N PHE A 343 -8.50 -39.72 12.28
CA PHE A 343 -8.24 -38.44 11.58
C PHE A 343 -9.50 -37.61 11.50
N GLY A 344 -9.41 -36.36 11.98
CA GLY A 344 -10.50 -35.38 11.96
C GLY A 344 -11.50 -35.53 13.12
N CYS A 345 -11.31 -36.48 14.05
CA CYS A 345 -12.12 -36.57 15.25
C CYS A 345 -11.77 -35.46 16.24
N PRO A 346 -12.77 -34.81 16.87
CA PRO A 346 -12.52 -33.88 17.96
C PRO A 346 -11.93 -34.63 19.17
N ALA A 347 -10.92 -34.02 19.78
CA ALA A 347 -10.22 -34.53 20.95
C ALA A 347 -10.15 -33.47 22.05
#